data_d7e6880ad1fe229da3913724e7d47e4f
#
_entry.id   d7e6880ad1fe229da3913724e7d47e4f
#
_cell.length_a   1.000
_cell.length_b   1.000
_cell.length_c   1.000
_cell.angle_alpha   90.00
_cell.angle_beta   90.00
_cell.angle_gamma   90.00
#
_symmetry.space_group_name_H-M   'P 1'
#
loop_
_entity.id
_entity.type
_entity.pdbx_description
1 polymer ?
#
loop_
_entity_poly.entity_id
_entity_poly.type
_entity_poly.pdbx_seq_one_letter_code
_entity_poly.pdbx_strand_id
1 'polypeptide(L)'
;MKERIIGISPIATVIAVISLIYLTGDGLTEIEKRIEARQSVTIEEASIQSDFIYPWVIQLAAFEDMEEAKNLTKQFERKGYNTYVSSKDFSGKTIYRVRIRPSYEDEQVDPIIKKLERGDHDFQVLGKGQQ
;
A
#
# COMPACT_ATOMS: atom_id res chain seq x y z
N MET A 1 -2.23 -53.51 36.84
CA MET A 1 -2.16 -53.03 36.46
C MET A 1 -2.01 -52.02 36.04
N LYS A 2 -1.85 -51.48 35.84
CA LYS A 2 -1.06 -50.71 35.82
C LYS A 2 -0.99 -49.92 34.80
N GLU A 3 -0.69 -48.90 34.87
CA GLU A 3 -0.13 -48.19 33.94
C GLU A 3 -0.85 -47.91 32.78
N ARG A 4 -2.06 -47.56 32.91
CA ARG A 4 -2.76 -46.90 31.88
C ARG A 4 -3.04 -45.48 32.26
N ILE A 5 -2.08 -44.94 32.86
CA ILE A 5 -1.99 -43.56 32.87
C ILE A 5 -1.37 -43.16 31.63
N ILE A 6 -2.13 -43.24 30.69
CA ILE A 6 -1.72 -42.78 29.55
C ILE A 6 -2.37 -41.59 29.32
N GLY A 7 -1.68 -40.78 29.50
CA GLY A 7 -1.28 -40.01 28.47
C GLY A 7 -2.36 -39.04 28.16
N ILE A 8 -2.58 -38.07 28.97
CA ILE A 8 -3.16 -36.82 28.50
C ILE A 8 -2.34 -36.50 27.29
N SER A 9 -2.90 -36.79 26.14
CA SER A 9 -2.28 -36.52 24.86
C SER A 9 -1.83 -35.07 24.85
N PRO A 10 -0.62 -34.74 24.44
CA PRO A 10 -0.17 -33.38 24.34
C PRO A 10 -1.07 -32.53 23.44
N ILE A 11 -1.84 -33.15 22.61
CA ILE A 11 -2.88 -32.54 21.79
C ILE A 11 -4.00 -31.91 22.64
N ALA A 12 -4.43 -32.61 23.71
CA ALA A 12 -5.48 -32.09 24.61
C ALA A 12 -5.02 -30.85 25.37
N THR A 13 -3.75 -30.79 25.77
CA THR A 13 -3.20 -29.57 26.40
C THR A 13 -3.10 -28.40 25.44
N VAL A 14 -2.75 -28.63 24.21
CA VAL A 14 -2.71 -27.57 23.17
C VAL A 14 -4.12 -27.03 22.89
N ILE A 15 -5.12 -27.90 22.81
CA ILE A 15 -6.52 -27.48 22.60
C ILE A 15 -7.03 -26.66 23.79
N ALA A 16 -6.69 -27.04 25.01
CA ALA A 16 -7.07 -26.30 26.21
C ALA A 16 -6.44 -24.90 26.25
N VAL A 17 -5.19 -24.77 25.85
CA VAL A 17 -4.51 -23.47 25.78
C VAL A 17 -5.12 -22.58 24.71
N ILE A 18 -5.43 -23.12 23.55
CA ILE A 18 -6.10 -22.41 22.46
C ILE A 18 -7.50 -21.96 22.90
N SER A 19 -8.26 -22.84 23.56
CA SER A 19 -9.58 -22.48 24.08
C SER A 19 -9.53 -21.38 25.14
N LEU A 20 -8.50 -21.39 25.99
CA LEU A 20 -8.31 -20.35 26.98
C LEU A 20 -8.01 -18.99 26.35
N ILE A 21 -7.24 -18.97 25.28
CA ILE A 21 -6.95 -17.74 24.50
C ILE A 21 -8.23 -17.20 23.84
N TYR A 22 -9.08 -18.08 23.33
CA TYR A 22 -10.38 -17.68 22.78
C TYR A 22 -11.36 -17.17 23.84
N LEU A 23 -11.30 -17.69 25.04
CA LEU A 23 -12.20 -17.29 26.12
C LEU A 23 -11.78 -15.97 26.78
N THR A 24 -10.50 -15.65 26.78
CA THR A 24 -10.00 -14.39 27.33
C THR A 24 -10.09 -13.21 26.37
N GLY A 25 -10.36 -13.49 25.10
CA GLY A 25 -10.85 -12.53 24.09
C GLY A 25 -10.07 -11.24 23.83
N ASP A 26 -9.18 -10.86 24.74
CA ASP A 26 -8.56 -9.54 24.69
C ASP A 26 -7.30 -9.42 23.84
N GLY A 27 -6.71 -10.55 23.48
CA GLY A 27 -5.44 -10.54 22.74
C GLY A 27 -5.56 -10.32 21.25
N LEU A 28 -6.64 -10.78 20.65
CA LEU A 28 -6.84 -10.71 19.20
C LEU A 28 -7.41 -9.36 18.74
N THR A 29 -8.24 -8.75 19.54
CA THR A 29 -8.85 -7.45 19.23
C THR A 29 -7.82 -6.31 19.19
N GLU A 30 -6.77 -6.41 20.00
CA GLU A 30 -5.70 -5.40 20.00
C GLU A 30 -4.79 -5.51 18.78
N ILE A 31 -4.57 -6.72 18.28
CA ILE A 31 -3.77 -6.95 17.06
C ILE A 31 -4.54 -6.51 15.82
N GLU A 32 -5.82 -6.81 15.73
CA GLU A 32 -6.68 -6.31 14.64
C GLU A 32 -6.81 -4.79 14.65
N LYS A 33 -7.02 -4.17 15.82
CA LYS A 33 -7.01 -2.71 15.94
C LYS A 33 -5.68 -2.08 15.50
N ARG A 34 -4.56 -2.72 15.79
CA ARG A 34 -3.25 -2.23 15.34
C ARG A 34 -3.03 -2.39 13.85
N ILE A 35 -3.58 -3.43 13.24
CA ILE A 35 -3.51 -3.65 11.80
C ILE A 35 -4.41 -2.64 11.07
N GLU A 36 -5.61 -2.42 11.55
CA GLU A 36 -6.52 -1.40 11.00
C GLU A 36 -5.98 0.02 11.19
N ALA A 37 -5.42 0.33 12.35
CA ALA A 37 -4.79 1.62 12.60
C ALA A 37 -3.57 1.86 11.71
N ARG A 38 -2.77 0.83 11.40
CA ARG A 38 -1.66 0.94 10.46
C ARG A 38 -2.13 1.09 9.01
N GLN A 39 -3.21 0.43 8.63
CA GLN A 39 -3.80 0.58 7.30
C GLN A 39 -4.46 1.95 7.12
N SER A 40 -5.12 2.47 8.14
CA SER A 40 -5.71 3.80 8.10
C SER A 40 -4.66 4.91 8.11
N VAL A 41 -3.57 4.75 8.85
CA VAL A 41 -2.42 5.68 8.82
C VAL A 41 -1.75 5.70 7.44
N THR A 42 -1.64 4.56 6.78
CA THR A 42 -1.07 4.49 5.43
C THR A 42 -1.97 5.19 4.40
N ILE A 43 -3.29 5.17 4.59
CA ILE A 43 -4.25 5.87 3.72
C ILE A 43 -4.23 7.38 4.00
N GLU A 44 -4.10 7.80 5.25
CA GLU A 44 -3.95 9.22 5.61
C GLU A 44 -2.62 9.80 5.13
N GLU A 45 -1.53 9.07 5.24
CA GLU A 45 -0.24 9.50 4.67
C GLU A 45 -0.30 9.66 3.15
N ALA A 46 -1.01 8.78 2.45
CA ALA A 46 -1.23 8.90 1.01
C ALA A 46 -2.10 10.12 0.65
N SER A 47 -3.05 10.50 1.50
CA SER A 47 -3.90 11.68 1.29
C SER A 47 -3.20 13.00 1.64
N ILE A 48 -2.32 13.00 2.64
CA ILE A 48 -1.50 14.17 3.01
C ILE A 48 -0.48 14.52 1.91
N GLN A 49 -0.02 13.52 1.16
CA GLN A 49 0.89 13.75 0.04
C GLN A 49 0.22 14.42 -1.18
N SER A 50 -1.10 14.51 -1.21
CA SER A 50 -1.82 15.14 -2.32
C SER A 50 -1.65 16.65 -2.40
N ASP A 51 -1.30 17.31 -1.29
CA ASP A 51 -1.13 18.75 -1.22
C ASP A 51 0.29 19.23 -1.52
N PHE A 52 1.25 18.30 -1.63
CA PHE A 52 2.62 18.65 -1.94
C PHE A 52 2.84 18.79 -3.45
N ILE A 53 3.29 19.97 -3.84
CA ILE A 53 3.56 20.28 -5.24
C ILE A 53 5.01 20.00 -5.57
N TYR A 54 5.25 18.98 -6.39
CA TYR A 54 6.59 18.61 -6.85
C TYR A 54 7.06 19.50 -8.01
N PRO A 55 8.37 19.65 -8.24
CA PRO A 55 8.87 20.37 -9.40
C PRO A 55 8.41 19.77 -10.72
N TRP A 56 8.24 18.48 -10.79
CA TRP A 56 7.64 17.74 -11.88
C TRP A 56 6.96 16.47 -11.38
N VAL A 57 6.01 15.99 -12.13
CA VAL A 57 5.35 14.71 -11.90
C VAL A 57 5.10 14.05 -13.24
N ILE A 58 5.29 12.73 -13.32
CA ILE A 58 4.93 11.95 -14.49
C ILE A 58 3.68 11.14 -14.17
N GLN A 59 2.61 11.38 -14.91
CA GLN A 59 1.38 10.61 -14.77
C GLN A 59 1.41 9.42 -15.72
N LEU A 60 1.26 8.22 -15.17
CA LEU A 60 1.30 6.97 -15.92
C LEU A 60 -0.09 6.52 -16.35
N ALA A 61 -1.06 6.60 -15.46
CA ALA A 61 -2.43 6.18 -15.71
C ALA A 61 -3.39 6.78 -14.67
N ALA A 62 -4.68 6.69 -14.97
CA ALA A 62 -5.75 7.05 -14.05
C ALA A 62 -6.80 5.95 -14.06
N PHE A 63 -7.27 5.56 -12.88
CA PHE A 63 -8.24 4.47 -12.70
C PHE A 63 -9.39 4.94 -11.80
N GLU A 64 -10.56 4.36 -11.99
CA GLU A 64 -11.67 4.48 -11.06
C GLU A 64 -11.55 3.50 -9.90
N ASP A 65 -10.79 2.41 -10.09
CA ASP A 65 -10.55 1.38 -9.09
C ASP A 65 -9.18 1.58 -8.41
N MET A 66 -9.21 1.66 -7.09
CA MET A 66 -8.00 1.81 -6.27
C MET A 66 -7.06 0.60 -6.36
N GLU A 67 -7.60 -0.61 -6.51
CA GLU A 67 -6.79 -1.83 -6.60
C GLU A 67 -5.99 -1.87 -7.90
N GLU A 68 -6.56 -1.45 -9.00
CA GLU A 68 -5.84 -1.32 -10.28
C GLU A 68 -4.71 -0.30 -10.18
N ALA A 69 -4.96 0.84 -9.55
CA ALA A 69 -3.96 1.87 -9.32
C ALA A 69 -2.81 1.36 -8.42
N LYS A 70 -3.13 0.64 -7.34
CA LYS A 70 -2.13 0.03 -6.46
C LYS A 70 -1.28 -1.01 -7.18
N ASN A 71 -1.89 -1.85 -8.01
CA ASN A 71 -1.19 -2.88 -8.76
C ASN A 71 -0.18 -2.28 -9.73
N LEU A 72 -0.57 -1.25 -10.46
CA LEU A 72 0.32 -0.53 -11.35
C LEU A 72 1.46 0.17 -10.58
N THR A 73 1.14 0.79 -9.46
CA THR A 73 2.13 1.42 -8.58
C THR A 73 3.19 0.43 -8.13
N LYS A 74 2.79 -0.75 -7.67
CA LYS A 74 3.72 -1.81 -7.27
C LYS A 74 4.60 -2.29 -8.41
N GLN A 75 4.07 -2.39 -9.63
CA GLN A 75 4.85 -2.78 -10.80
C GLN A 75 5.97 -1.78 -11.10
N PHE A 76 5.66 -0.48 -11.05
CA PHE A 76 6.65 0.57 -11.30
C PHE A 76 7.65 0.72 -10.16
N GLU A 77 7.22 0.56 -8.91
CA GLU A 77 8.13 0.52 -7.75
C GLU A 77 9.17 -0.59 -7.88
N ARG A 78 8.75 -1.78 -8.32
CA ARG A 78 9.68 -2.90 -8.58
C ARG A 78 10.70 -2.60 -9.67
N LYS A 79 10.36 -1.73 -10.60
CA LYS A 79 11.28 -1.26 -11.66
C LYS A 79 12.20 -0.14 -11.19
N GLY A 80 12.05 0.33 -9.96
CA GLY A 80 12.89 1.36 -9.36
C GLY A 80 12.38 2.79 -9.51
N TYR A 81 11.11 2.99 -9.92
CA TYR A 81 10.50 4.32 -9.97
C TYR A 81 9.91 4.70 -8.63
N ASN A 82 10.01 5.98 -8.26
CA ASN A 82 9.35 6.52 -7.08
C ASN A 82 7.89 6.87 -7.41
N THR A 83 7.02 5.89 -7.29
CA THR A 83 5.63 5.94 -7.73
C THR A 83 4.70 6.15 -6.56
N TYR A 84 3.63 6.90 -6.74
CA TYR A 84 2.59 7.11 -5.74
C TYR A 84 1.21 7.20 -6.40
N VAL A 85 0.16 7.04 -5.60
CA VAL A 85 -1.23 7.19 -6.04
C VAL A 85 -1.76 8.51 -5.49
N SER A 86 -2.35 9.33 -6.37
CA SER A 86 -3.04 10.56 -6.02
C SER A 86 -4.52 10.40 -6.32
N SER A 87 -5.38 10.63 -5.35
CA SER A 87 -6.82 10.59 -5.53
C SER A 87 -7.38 11.99 -5.78
N LYS A 88 -8.37 12.07 -6.63
CA LYS A 88 -9.12 13.31 -6.89
C LYS A 88 -10.58 12.99 -7.14
N ASP A 89 -11.46 13.72 -6.47
CA ASP A 89 -12.89 13.62 -6.72
C ASP A 89 -13.26 14.49 -7.93
N PHE A 90 -13.95 13.87 -8.85
CA PHE A 90 -14.41 14.51 -10.06
C PHE A 90 -15.85 14.08 -10.38
N SER A 91 -16.77 15.02 -10.39
CA SER A 91 -18.19 14.79 -10.70
C SER A 91 -18.83 13.65 -9.90
N GLY A 92 -18.53 13.55 -8.60
CA GLY A 92 -19.06 12.52 -7.71
C GLY A 92 -18.34 11.16 -7.78
N LYS A 93 -17.26 11.07 -8.58
CA LYS A 93 -16.43 9.87 -8.67
C LYS A 93 -15.03 10.18 -8.19
N THR A 94 -14.37 9.23 -7.53
CA THR A 94 -12.97 9.32 -7.14
C THR A 94 -12.11 8.70 -8.24
N ILE A 95 -11.15 9.46 -8.75
CA ILE A 95 -10.18 8.99 -9.74
C ILE A 95 -8.83 8.82 -9.05
N TYR A 96 -8.22 7.67 -9.22
CA TYR A 96 -6.91 7.32 -8.69
C TYR A 96 -5.87 7.44 -9.80
N ARG A 97 -4.93 8.38 -9.62
CA ARG A 97 -3.89 8.65 -10.60
C ARG A 97 -2.58 8.08 -10.14
N VAL A 98 -1.96 7.25 -10.95
CA VAL A 98 -0.63 6.70 -10.69
C VAL A 98 0.41 7.65 -11.28
N ARG A 99 1.30 8.15 -10.44
CA ARG A 99 2.28 9.17 -10.76
C ARG A 99 3.67 8.81 -10.26
N ILE A 100 4.69 9.28 -10.96
CA ILE A 100 6.09 9.24 -10.54
C ILE A 100 6.47 10.63 -10.04
N ARG A 101 7.13 10.69 -8.90
CA ARG A 101 7.67 11.92 -8.30
C ARG A 101 9.18 11.88 -8.22
N PRO A 102 9.88 13.03 -8.08
CA PRO A 102 11.29 13.03 -7.83
C PRO A 102 11.63 12.33 -6.50
N SER A 103 12.73 11.60 -6.48
CA SER A 103 13.21 10.93 -5.25
C SER A 103 14.00 11.87 -4.36
N TYR A 104 14.53 12.96 -4.93
CA TYR A 104 15.25 14.01 -4.24
C TYR A 104 15.00 15.35 -4.93
N GLU A 105 15.28 16.44 -4.22
CA GLU A 105 14.86 17.79 -4.61
C GLU A 105 15.33 18.23 -6.00
N ASP A 106 16.56 17.89 -6.38
CA ASP A 106 17.17 18.30 -7.65
C ASP A 106 17.15 17.22 -8.73
N GLU A 107 16.36 16.16 -8.55
CA GLU A 107 16.29 15.09 -9.54
C GLU A 107 15.76 15.58 -10.87
N GLN A 108 16.51 15.33 -11.94
CA GLN A 108 16.10 15.67 -13.28
C GLN A 108 15.08 14.67 -13.85
N VAL A 109 14.12 15.18 -14.60
CA VAL A 109 13.07 14.35 -15.20
C VAL A 109 13.57 13.60 -16.44
N ASP A 110 14.55 14.12 -17.17
CA ASP A 110 15.00 13.59 -18.45
C ASP A 110 15.48 12.13 -18.41
N PRO A 111 16.29 11.69 -17.43
CA PRO A 111 16.69 10.29 -17.34
C PRO A 111 15.51 9.33 -17.13
N ILE A 112 14.49 9.78 -16.39
CA ILE A 112 13.29 9.00 -16.12
C ILE A 112 12.44 8.88 -17.37
N ILE A 113 12.28 9.97 -18.14
CA ILE A 113 11.59 9.97 -19.42
C ILE A 113 12.24 8.99 -20.39
N LYS A 114 13.56 9.03 -20.53
CA LYS A 114 14.31 8.11 -21.40
C LYS A 114 14.13 6.65 -21.00
N LYS A 115 14.07 6.38 -19.71
CA LYS A 115 13.84 5.03 -19.18
C LYS A 115 12.43 4.54 -19.50
N LEU A 116 11.42 5.41 -19.38
CA LEU A 116 10.03 5.11 -19.72
C LEU A 116 9.84 4.88 -21.21
N GLU A 117 10.46 5.69 -22.04
CA GLU A 117 10.44 5.53 -23.51
C GLU A 117 11.04 4.20 -23.96
N ARG A 118 12.14 3.77 -23.33
CA ARG A 118 12.73 2.45 -23.62
C ARG A 118 11.82 1.29 -23.24
N GLY A 119 10.97 1.48 -22.22
CA GLY A 119 10.01 0.48 -21.78
C GLY A 119 8.70 0.49 -22.56
N ASP A 120 8.55 1.37 -23.54
CA ASP A 120 7.32 1.55 -24.33
C ASP A 120 6.09 1.80 -23.45
N HIS A 121 6.25 2.67 -22.47
CA HIS A 121 5.17 3.07 -21.56
C HIS A 121 4.56 4.39 -21.99
N ASP A 122 3.25 4.48 -21.95
CA ASP A 122 2.54 5.74 -22.08
C ASP A 122 2.68 6.58 -20.81
N PHE A 123 2.97 7.86 -20.94
CA PHE A 123 3.12 8.76 -19.81
C PHE A 123 2.86 10.23 -20.21
N GLN A 124 2.56 11.04 -19.19
CA GLN A 124 2.39 12.47 -19.35
C GLN A 124 3.21 13.21 -18.30
N VAL A 125 4.04 14.15 -18.72
CA VAL A 125 4.84 14.99 -17.82
C VAL A 125 4.04 16.22 -17.41
N LEU A 126 3.94 16.44 -16.10
CA LEU A 126 3.22 17.57 -15.52
C LEU A 126 4.18 18.46 -14.74
N GLY A 127 4.16 19.77 -15.02
CA GLY A 127 4.86 20.77 -14.24
C GLY A 127 4.09 21.22 -13.00
N LYS A 128 4.66 22.16 -12.23
CA LYS A 128 4.04 22.64 -10.97
C LYS A 128 2.62 23.17 -11.13
N GLY A 129 2.29 23.79 -12.26
CA GLY A 129 0.98 24.37 -12.49
C GLY A 129 -0.07 23.41 -13.05
N GLN A 130 0.30 22.14 -13.27
CA GLN A 130 -0.54 21.13 -13.93
C GLN A 130 -0.92 19.97 -13.03
N GLN A 131 -0.43 19.97 -11.79
CA GLN A 131 -0.63 18.89 -10.82
C GLN A 131 -1.99 18.88 -10.13
#